data_144076929c80cdd26deff0a03c5bcea0
#
_entry.id   144076929c80cdd26deff0a03c5bcea0
#
_cell.length_a   1.000
_cell.length_b   1.000
_cell.length_c   1.000
_cell.angle_alpha   90.00
_cell.angle_beta   90.00
_cell.angle_gamma   90.00
#
_symmetry.space_group_name_H-M   'P 1'
#
loop_
_entity.id
_entity.type
_entity.pdbx_description
1 polymer ?
#
loop_
_entity_poly.entity_id
_entity_poly.type
_entity_poly.pdbx_seq_one_letter_code
_entity_poly.pdbx_strand_id
1 'polypeptide(L)'
;MAENTRRGLFVSGDLMLGVPVLNALGTVCGDVTRALSGRGLIDKLQAEPVDMLVLDLEASDLDLAAIGELTRTKGKPLTVAYAPHVATQRLQAAADAGFAAVITRGQAANQLPAILQSLLTKSPLQSE
;
A
#
# COMPACT_ATOMS: atom_id res chain seq x y z
N MET A 1 -15.43 20.43 11.04
CA MET A 1 -15.20 19.16 10.44
C MET A 1 -13.73 18.99 10.03
N ALA A 2 -13.16 17.92 10.43
CA ALA A 2 -11.75 17.70 10.14
C ALA A 2 -11.55 17.32 8.68
N GLU A 3 -10.53 17.88 8.08
CA GLU A 3 -10.13 17.50 6.75
C GLU A 3 -9.37 16.19 6.80
N ASN A 4 -9.49 15.41 5.74
CA ASN A 4 -8.71 14.20 5.62
C ASN A 4 -7.33 14.56 5.14
N THR A 5 -6.35 14.47 6.03
CA THR A 5 -4.96 14.82 5.72
C THR A 5 -4.10 13.59 5.45
N ARG A 6 -4.69 12.40 5.44
CA ARG A 6 -3.93 11.19 5.13
C ARG A 6 -3.42 11.21 3.72
N ARG A 7 -2.20 10.75 3.54
CA ARG A 7 -1.57 10.60 2.25
C ARG A 7 -1.49 9.13 1.88
N GLY A 8 -1.92 8.82 0.67
CA GLY A 8 -1.84 7.47 0.13
C GLY A 8 -0.93 7.43 -1.08
N LEU A 9 -0.18 6.36 -1.21
CA LEU A 9 0.67 6.12 -2.37
C LEU A 9 0.38 4.75 -2.94
N PHE A 10 0.13 4.69 -4.23
CA PHE A 10 -0.12 3.45 -4.96
C PHE A 10 1.00 3.24 -5.97
N VAL A 11 1.65 2.08 -5.90
CA VAL A 11 2.76 1.74 -6.79
C VAL A 11 2.32 0.63 -7.72
N SER A 12 2.12 0.92 -9.00
CA SER A 12 1.72 -0.06 -9.99
C SER A 12 1.81 0.53 -11.39
N GLY A 13 2.24 -0.29 -12.34
CA GLY A 13 2.15 0.05 -13.75
C GLY A 13 0.89 -0.47 -14.42
N ASP A 14 -0.02 -1.09 -13.68
CA ASP A 14 -1.23 -1.71 -14.23
C ASP A 14 -2.33 -0.67 -14.39
N LEU A 15 -2.62 -0.33 -15.66
CA LEU A 15 -3.63 0.68 -15.94
C LEU A 15 -5.05 0.17 -15.69
N MET A 16 -5.26 -1.13 -15.85
CA MET A 16 -6.61 -1.69 -15.70
C MET A 16 -7.07 -1.68 -14.25
N LEU A 17 -6.20 -2.05 -13.35
CA LEU A 17 -6.53 -2.11 -11.92
C LEU A 17 -6.35 -0.76 -11.23
N GLY A 18 -5.69 0.17 -11.90
CA GLY A 18 -5.34 1.44 -11.27
C GLY A 18 -6.53 2.22 -10.78
N VAL A 19 -7.60 2.27 -11.57
CA VAL A 19 -8.77 3.09 -11.21
C VAL A 19 -9.45 2.58 -9.93
N PRO A 20 -9.78 1.28 -9.81
CA PRO A 20 -10.41 0.83 -8.56
C PRO A 20 -9.51 1.02 -7.34
N VAL A 21 -8.21 0.83 -7.46
CA VAL A 21 -7.32 1.01 -6.32
C VAL A 21 -7.22 2.48 -5.92
N LEU A 22 -7.06 3.36 -6.90
CA LEU A 22 -7.02 4.81 -6.60
C LEU A 22 -8.31 5.29 -5.98
N ASN A 23 -9.46 4.80 -6.47
CA ASN A 23 -10.73 5.15 -5.89
C ASN A 23 -10.83 4.67 -4.44
N ALA A 24 -10.38 3.45 -4.17
CA ALA A 24 -10.43 2.91 -2.82
C ALA A 24 -9.57 3.73 -1.88
N LEU A 25 -8.36 4.08 -2.30
CA LEU A 25 -7.49 4.94 -1.49
C LEU A 25 -8.13 6.30 -1.24
N GLY A 26 -8.83 6.83 -2.25
CA GLY A 26 -9.49 8.12 -2.13
C GLY A 26 -10.62 8.13 -1.11
N THR A 27 -11.13 6.96 -0.71
CA THR A 27 -12.17 6.92 0.32
C THR A 27 -11.59 7.13 1.72
N VAL A 28 -10.30 6.88 1.92
CA VAL A 28 -9.67 6.97 3.23
C VAL A 28 -8.52 7.99 3.30
N CYS A 29 -8.06 8.47 2.16
CA CYS A 29 -6.97 9.44 2.09
C CYS A 29 -7.42 10.69 1.34
N GLY A 30 -7.02 11.84 1.83
CA GLY A 30 -7.34 13.10 1.16
C GLY A 30 -6.39 13.42 0.01
N ASP A 31 -5.20 12.82 0.00
CA ASP A 31 -4.20 13.05 -1.03
C ASP A 31 -3.67 11.69 -1.46
N VAL A 32 -3.87 11.36 -2.72
CA VAL A 32 -3.43 10.06 -3.27
C VAL A 32 -2.54 10.33 -4.47
N THR A 33 -1.35 9.74 -4.45
CA THR A 33 -0.43 9.81 -5.58
C THR A 33 -0.14 8.41 -6.09
N ARG A 34 0.40 8.35 -7.30
CA ARG A 34 0.69 7.08 -7.95
C ARG A 34 2.11 7.09 -8.49
N ALA A 35 2.82 5.99 -8.26
CA ALA A 35 4.12 5.73 -8.89
C ALA A 35 3.95 4.51 -9.79
N LEU A 36 4.61 4.51 -10.93
CA LEU A 36 4.45 3.43 -11.90
C LEU A 36 5.38 2.24 -11.61
N SER A 37 6.40 2.44 -10.79
CA SER A 37 7.36 1.38 -10.45
C SER A 37 7.98 1.70 -9.10
N GLY A 38 8.82 0.79 -8.63
CA GLY A 38 9.56 0.98 -7.39
C GLY A 38 10.77 1.87 -7.51
N ARG A 39 11.07 2.36 -8.72
CA ARG A 39 12.23 3.21 -8.92
C ARG A 39 12.09 4.50 -8.12
N GLY A 40 13.07 4.80 -7.30
CA GLY A 40 13.05 6.00 -6.46
C GLY A 40 12.07 5.95 -5.31
N LEU A 41 11.43 4.81 -5.08
CA LEU A 41 10.39 4.71 -4.06
C LEU A 41 10.95 4.92 -2.65
N ILE A 42 12.11 4.36 -2.36
CA ILE A 42 12.72 4.51 -1.04
C ILE A 42 13.00 6.00 -0.76
N ASP A 43 13.60 6.70 -1.74
CA ASP A 43 13.87 8.12 -1.58
C ASP A 43 12.58 8.91 -1.41
N LYS A 44 11.55 8.56 -2.17
CA LYS A 44 10.28 9.24 -2.10
C LYS A 44 9.63 9.05 -0.72
N LEU A 45 9.66 7.85 -0.20
CA LEU A 45 9.08 7.58 1.12
C LEU A 45 9.85 8.28 2.24
N GLN A 46 11.17 8.43 2.08
CA GLN A 46 11.96 9.15 3.07
C GLN A 46 11.70 10.65 3.02
N ALA A 47 11.50 11.18 1.82
CA ALA A 47 11.27 12.62 1.66
C ALA A 47 9.84 13.03 2.01
N GLU A 48 8.87 12.18 1.67
CA GLU A 48 7.46 12.49 1.85
C GLU A 48 6.76 11.28 2.46
N PRO A 49 6.76 11.16 3.77
CA PRO A 49 6.10 10.03 4.42
C PRO A 49 4.63 9.94 4.05
N VAL A 50 4.15 8.72 3.88
CA VAL A 50 2.74 8.47 3.56
C VAL A 50 2.10 7.71 4.71
N ASP A 51 0.78 7.77 4.77
CA ASP A 51 0.02 7.07 5.80
C ASP A 51 -0.43 5.70 5.33
N MET A 52 -0.63 5.55 4.03
CA MET A 52 -1.03 4.28 3.44
C MET A 52 -0.24 4.02 2.17
N LEU A 53 0.27 2.81 2.04
CA LEU A 53 1.05 2.39 0.87
C LEU A 53 0.41 1.13 0.31
N VAL A 54 0.03 1.16 -0.96
CA VAL A 54 -0.48 -0.02 -1.65
C VAL A 54 0.50 -0.37 -2.77
N LEU A 55 1.05 -1.58 -2.72
CA LEU A 55 2.04 -2.06 -3.67
C LEU A 55 1.48 -3.17 -4.54
N ASP A 56 1.58 -2.97 -5.84
CA ASP A 56 1.42 -4.04 -6.81
C ASP A 56 2.74 -4.80 -6.86
N LEU A 57 2.74 -6.04 -6.40
CA LEU A 57 3.98 -6.83 -6.31
C LEU A 57 4.55 -7.20 -7.67
N GLU A 58 3.81 -6.97 -8.74
CA GLU A 58 4.32 -7.14 -10.09
C GLU A 58 4.95 -5.87 -10.66
N ALA A 59 4.92 -4.77 -9.94
CA ALA A 59 5.60 -3.57 -10.37
C ALA A 59 7.11 -3.82 -10.45
N SER A 60 7.77 -3.14 -11.38
CA SER A 60 9.21 -3.31 -11.54
C SER A 60 9.97 -2.55 -10.46
N ASP A 61 11.21 -2.94 -10.25
CA ASP A 61 12.16 -2.22 -9.39
C ASP A 61 11.72 -2.13 -7.93
N LEU A 62 11.06 -3.17 -7.42
CA LEU A 62 10.68 -3.22 -6.01
C LEU A 62 11.77 -3.92 -5.21
N ASP A 63 12.15 -3.30 -4.09
CA ASP A 63 13.00 -3.93 -3.09
C ASP A 63 12.17 -4.11 -1.84
N LEU A 64 11.52 -5.26 -1.72
CA LEU A 64 10.57 -5.50 -0.63
C LEU A 64 11.23 -5.45 0.73
N ALA A 65 12.44 -5.97 0.84
CA ALA A 65 13.14 -5.95 2.13
C ALA A 65 13.40 -4.52 2.58
N ALA A 66 13.89 -3.67 1.67
CA ALA A 66 14.15 -2.28 2.00
C ALA A 66 12.86 -1.51 2.30
N ILE A 67 11.81 -1.76 1.53
CA ILE A 67 10.53 -1.11 1.76
C ILE A 67 9.97 -1.54 3.11
N GLY A 68 10.02 -2.83 3.42
CA GLY A 68 9.53 -3.33 4.70
C GLY A 68 10.29 -2.75 5.88
N GLU A 69 11.62 -2.66 5.75
CA GLU A 69 12.43 -2.08 6.81
C GLU A 69 12.09 -0.62 7.03
N LEU A 70 11.99 0.14 5.96
CA LEU A 70 11.70 1.57 6.05
C LEU A 70 10.32 1.82 6.67
N THR A 71 9.32 1.06 6.24
CA THR A 71 7.95 1.28 6.73
C THR A 71 7.76 0.83 8.16
N ARG A 72 8.61 -0.06 8.66
CA ARG A 72 8.56 -0.43 10.07
C ARG A 72 9.19 0.63 10.96
N THR A 73 10.13 1.39 10.43
CA THR A 73 10.96 2.28 11.25
C THR A 73 10.65 3.76 11.07
N LYS A 74 10.06 4.14 9.94
CA LYS A 74 9.85 5.55 9.64
C LYS A 74 8.43 5.80 9.21
N GLY A 75 7.70 6.57 10.01
CA GLY A 75 6.32 6.96 9.71
C GLY A 75 5.30 5.85 9.87
N LYS A 76 5.74 4.62 9.84
CA LYS A 76 4.91 3.43 10.05
C LYS A 76 3.59 3.46 9.30
N PRO A 77 3.63 3.63 7.96
CA PRO A 77 2.39 3.64 7.20
C PRO A 77 1.72 2.26 7.23
N LEU A 78 0.42 2.24 6.99
CA LEU A 78 -0.27 0.99 6.75
C LEU A 78 0.10 0.51 5.35
N THR A 79 0.55 -0.73 5.26
CA THR A 79 1.08 -1.28 4.01
C THR A 79 0.21 -2.42 3.52
N VAL A 80 -0.19 -2.34 2.26
CA VAL A 80 -0.97 -3.38 1.59
C VAL A 80 -0.21 -3.78 0.33
N ALA A 81 -0.03 -5.08 0.13
CA ALA A 81 0.59 -5.58 -1.09
C ALA A 81 -0.36 -6.57 -1.76
N TYR A 82 -0.37 -6.60 -3.08
CA TYR A 82 -1.20 -7.56 -3.78
C TYR A 82 -0.47 -8.14 -4.99
N ALA A 83 -0.91 -9.34 -5.38
CA ALA A 83 -0.42 -10.03 -6.58
C ALA A 83 -1.49 -11.03 -6.99
N PRO A 84 -1.41 -11.58 -8.22
CA PRO A 84 -2.30 -12.67 -8.60
C PRO A 84 -2.20 -13.80 -7.59
N HIS A 85 -3.31 -14.49 -7.34
CA HIS A 85 -3.33 -15.53 -6.30
C HIS A 85 -2.34 -16.66 -6.58
N VAL A 86 -1.93 -16.85 -7.82
CA VAL A 86 -0.95 -17.89 -8.18
C VAL A 86 0.49 -17.46 -7.90
N ALA A 87 0.73 -16.17 -7.65
CA ALA A 87 2.07 -15.65 -7.40
C ALA A 87 2.44 -15.85 -5.92
N THR A 88 2.47 -17.10 -5.48
CA THR A 88 2.59 -17.43 -4.07
C THR A 88 3.91 -16.95 -3.47
N GLN A 89 5.00 -17.00 -4.25
CA GLN A 89 6.30 -16.55 -3.73
C GLN A 89 6.33 -15.05 -3.47
N ARG A 90 5.72 -14.26 -4.36
CA ARG A 90 5.64 -12.81 -4.15
C ARG A 90 4.78 -12.47 -2.97
N LEU A 91 3.65 -13.15 -2.83
CA LEU A 91 2.77 -12.92 -1.68
C LEU A 91 3.48 -13.27 -0.37
N GLN A 92 4.21 -14.38 -0.36
CA GLN A 92 4.95 -14.78 0.83
C GLN A 92 6.08 -13.79 1.15
N ALA A 93 6.77 -13.30 0.13
CA ALA A 93 7.84 -12.33 0.33
C ALA A 93 7.32 -11.05 0.97
N ALA A 94 6.14 -10.60 0.56
CA ALA A 94 5.53 -9.41 1.16
C ALA A 94 5.14 -9.67 2.62
N ALA A 95 4.59 -10.85 2.90
CA ALA A 95 4.25 -11.21 4.27
C ALA A 95 5.51 -11.24 5.14
N ASP A 96 6.59 -11.82 4.61
CA ASP A 96 7.85 -11.88 5.33
C ASP A 96 8.45 -10.49 5.57
N ALA A 97 8.20 -9.56 4.66
CA ALA A 97 8.66 -8.18 4.80
C ALA A 97 7.86 -7.39 5.85
N GLY A 98 6.77 -7.96 6.36
CA GLY A 98 6.02 -7.34 7.44
C GLY A 98 4.90 -6.42 7.00
N PHE A 99 4.39 -6.59 5.79
CA PHE A 99 3.28 -5.77 5.32
C PHE A 99 2.02 -6.06 6.13
N ALA A 100 1.25 -5.02 6.38
CA ALA A 100 0.05 -5.13 7.23
C ALA A 100 -1.01 -6.02 6.61
N ALA A 101 -1.14 -6.01 5.29
CA ALA A 101 -2.06 -6.90 4.59
C ALA A 101 -1.42 -7.35 3.28
N VAL A 102 -1.56 -8.63 2.99
CA VAL A 102 -1.09 -9.22 1.73
C VAL A 102 -2.31 -9.91 1.12
N ILE A 103 -2.75 -9.40 -0.02
CA ILE A 103 -4.03 -9.83 -0.60
C ILE A 103 -3.84 -10.22 -2.05
N THR A 104 -4.87 -10.82 -2.63
CA THR A 104 -4.85 -11.17 -4.03
C THR A 104 -5.27 -9.99 -4.90
N ARG A 105 -4.94 -10.05 -6.17
CA ARG A 105 -5.34 -9.04 -7.13
C ARG A 105 -6.88 -8.90 -7.18
N GLY A 106 -7.60 -10.03 -7.10
CA GLY A 106 -9.06 -9.98 -7.07
C GLY A 106 -9.59 -9.25 -5.86
N GLN A 107 -8.97 -9.47 -4.69
CA GLN A 107 -9.37 -8.74 -3.49
C GLN A 107 -9.06 -7.25 -3.62
N ALA A 108 -7.94 -6.90 -4.25
CA ALA A 108 -7.60 -5.50 -4.47
C ALA A 108 -8.62 -4.82 -5.39
N ALA A 109 -9.13 -5.55 -6.38
CA ALA A 109 -10.12 -5.00 -7.31
C ALA A 109 -11.48 -4.80 -6.67
N ASN A 110 -11.89 -5.68 -5.75
CA ASN A 110 -13.27 -5.74 -5.30
C ASN A 110 -13.48 -5.44 -3.82
N GLN A 111 -12.46 -5.59 -2.99
CA GLN A 111 -12.61 -5.53 -1.54
C GLN A 111 -11.71 -4.51 -0.87
N LEU A 112 -10.93 -3.76 -1.65
CA LEU A 112 -9.93 -2.89 -1.06
C LEU A 112 -10.51 -1.83 -0.12
N PRO A 113 -11.64 -1.17 -0.44
CA PRO A 113 -12.17 -0.19 0.51
C PRO A 113 -12.43 -0.78 1.90
N ALA A 114 -13.01 -1.97 1.95
CA ALA A 114 -13.29 -2.62 3.23
C ALA A 114 -12.00 -3.03 3.94
N ILE A 115 -11.00 -3.47 3.17
CA ILE A 115 -9.71 -3.86 3.73
C ILE A 115 -9.02 -2.64 4.35
N LEU A 116 -9.02 -1.51 3.64
CA LEU A 116 -8.39 -0.30 4.15
C LEU A 116 -9.09 0.20 5.42
N GLN A 117 -10.41 0.17 5.44
CA GLN A 117 -11.15 0.57 6.63
C GLN A 117 -10.83 -0.36 7.80
N SER A 118 -10.73 -1.65 7.55
CA SER A 118 -10.40 -2.61 8.59
C SER A 118 -9.01 -2.34 9.16
N LEU A 119 -8.03 -2.03 8.30
CA LEU A 119 -6.69 -1.73 8.76
C LEU A 119 -6.64 -0.46 9.60
N LEU A 120 -7.39 0.57 9.20
CA LEU A 120 -7.45 1.80 9.97
C LEU A 120 -8.05 1.56 11.35
N THR A 121 -9.09 0.74 11.42
CA THR A 121 -9.77 0.43 12.66
C THR A 121 -8.88 -0.37 13.61
N LYS A 122 -8.05 -1.25 13.05
CA LYS A 122 -7.20 -2.13 13.85
C LYS A 122 -5.83 -1.53 14.16
N SER A 123 -5.51 -0.38 13.58
CA SER A 123 -4.19 0.20 13.75
C SER A 123 -3.95 0.55 15.21
N PRO A 124 -2.79 0.19 15.79
CA PRO A 124 -2.48 0.58 17.17
C PRO A 124 -2.51 2.09 17.39
N LEU A 125 -2.21 2.85 16.33
CA LEU A 125 -2.24 4.31 16.44
C LEU A 125 -3.63 4.83 16.68
N GLN A 126 -4.65 4.06 16.36
CA GLN A 126 -6.03 4.48 16.50
C GLN A 126 -6.67 4.02 17.78
N SER A 127 -6.04 3.09 18.45
CA SER A 127 -6.59 2.56 19.69
C SER A 127 -6.31 3.46 20.88
N GLU A 128 -5.53 4.48 20.68
CA GLU A 128 -5.17 5.42 21.75
C GLU A 128 -6.22 6.41 22.10
#